data_3dba7aa484375ec82bff32a194ca06de
#
_entry.id   3dba7aa484375ec82bff32a194ca06de
#
_cell.length_a   1.000
_cell.length_b   1.000
_cell.length_c   1.000
_cell.angle_alpha   90.00
_cell.angle_beta   90.00
_cell.angle_gamma   90.00
#
_symmetry.space_group_name_H-M   'P 1'
#
loop_
_entity.id
_entity.type
_entity.pdbx_description
1 polymer ?
#
loop_
_entity_poly.entity_id
_entity_poly.type
_entity_poly.pdbx_seq_one_letter_code
_entity_poly.pdbx_strand_id
1 'polypeptide(L)'
;VRLSALSLKLIAIAAMVVDHVAFTFVPYGTPLWTVMDAVGKLTGPIMFYMAVEGFHHTRSIRRYLARLAVFAGVSYFPFLYFCAMGQPEQMDPLRLNVIYTISLGVLAVWVRRRPWPAPLRAVLLLLLACLSIPGDWGIWGFSIIVVLDFYYGDFRNQAFGYTLVVLFAVNTVSLLTGPAYDLLYLGGLSSPADYLLGVENLGMFLPLLLLRYYDGTRGTDRPWGKWLFYLFYPAHLLLLGLLAHILL
;
A
#
# COMPACT_ATOMS: atom_id res chain seq x y z
N VAL A 1 -3.82 -24.03 6.76
CA VAL A 1 -3.23 -22.85 7.44
C VAL A 1 -4.31 -21.82 7.56
N ARG A 2 -4.52 -21.22 8.75
CA ARG A 2 -5.41 -20.08 8.96
C ARG A 2 -4.56 -18.91 9.44
N LEU A 3 -4.82 -17.71 8.91
CA LEU A 3 -4.09 -16.49 9.25
C LEU A 3 -5.02 -15.52 9.99
N SER A 4 -4.60 -15.08 11.17
CA SER A 4 -5.28 -14.03 11.92
C SER A 4 -4.87 -12.63 11.43
N ALA A 5 -5.61 -11.59 11.83
CA ALA A 5 -5.23 -10.19 11.56
C ALA A 5 -3.84 -9.85 12.12
N LEU A 6 -3.46 -10.41 13.27
CA LEU A 6 -2.12 -10.23 13.82
C LEU A 6 -1.05 -10.86 12.93
N SER A 7 -1.27 -12.11 12.48
CA SER A 7 -0.33 -12.80 11.59
C SER A 7 -0.11 -12.03 10.30
N LEU A 8 -1.19 -11.56 9.66
CA LEU A 8 -1.11 -10.74 8.44
C LEU A 8 -0.35 -9.43 8.67
N LYS A 9 -0.59 -8.74 9.79
CA LYS A 9 0.13 -7.51 10.14
C LYS A 9 1.61 -7.76 10.39
N LEU A 10 1.99 -8.87 11.03
CA LEU A 10 3.39 -9.23 11.23
C LEU A 10 4.09 -9.54 9.91
N ILE A 11 3.43 -10.25 9.00
CA ILE A 11 3.93 -10.49 7.64
C ILE A 11 4.12 -9.16 6.91
N ALA A 12 3.13 -8.26 6.97
CA ALA A 12 3.23 -6.93 6.34
C ALA A 12 4.37 -6.10 6.93
N ILE A 13 4.59 -6.14 8.25
CA ILE A 13 5.72 -5.46 8.91
C ILE A 13 7.06 -6.03 8.43
N ALA A 14 7.19 -7.36 8.37
CA ALA A 14 8.42 -8.00 7.90
C ALA A 14 8.70 -7.65 6.42
N ALA A 15 7.69 -7.71 5.56
CA ALA A 15 7.79 -7.32 4.16
C ALA A 15 8.17 -5.83 4.01
N MET A 16 7.59 -4.94 4.83
CA MET A 16 7.91 -3.52 4.84
C MET A 16 9.37 -3.23 5.21
N VAL A 17 9.92 -3.96 6.18
CA VAL A 17 11.35 -3.84 6.51
C VAL A 17 12.21 -4.27 5.34
N VAL A 18 11.90 -5.39 4.70
CA VAL A 18 12.63 -5.90 3.52
C VAL A 18 12.61 -4.86 2.40
N ASP A 19 11.44 -4.29 2.09
CA ASP A 19 11.25 -3.26 1.08
C ASP A 19 12.09 -2.01 1.36
N HIS A 20 11.96 -1.46 2.56
CA HIS A 20 12.64 -0.22 2.92
C HIS A 20 14.16 -0.38 3.07
N VAL A 21 14.63 -1.56 3.47
CA VAL A 21 16.07 -1.90 3.43
C VAL A 21 16.56 -1.99 2.00
N ALA A 22 15.78 -2.61 1.09
CA ALA A 22 16.12 -2.66 -0.33
C ALA A 22 16.19 -1.25 -0.92
N PHE A 23 15.18 -0.42 -0.67
CA PHE A 23 15.13 0.97 -1.14
C PHE A 23 16.34 1.79 -0.68
N THR A 24 16.82 1.56 0.55
CA THR A 24 17.91 2.38 1.14
C THR A 24 19.31 1.88 0.78
N PHE A 25 19.53 0.55 0.80
CA PHE A 25 20.88 -0.02 0.82
C PHE A 25 21.21 -0.94 -0.36
N VAL A 26 20.22 -1.34 -1.16
CA VAL A 26 20.44 -2.25 -2.28
C VAL A 26 20.38 -1.49 -3.60
N PRO A 27 21.41 -1.59 -4.48
CA PRO A 27 21.40 -0.89 -5.75
C PRO A 27 20.18 -1.27 -6.59
N TYR A 28 19.51 -0.24 -7.10
CA TYR A 28 18.31 -0.38 -7.93
C TYR A 28 18.58 -1.28 -9.16
N GLY A 29 17.62 -2.12 -9.50
CA GLY A 29 17.67 -2.99 -10.68
C GLY A 29 18.55 -4.24 -10.53
N THR A 30 19.17 -4.46 -9.35
CA THR A 30 19.85 -5.73 -9.08
C THR A 30 18.85 -6.85 -8.82
N PRO A 31 19.18 -8.13 -9.09
CA PRO A 31 18.30 -9.26 -8.79
C PRO A 31 17.88 -9.31 -7.32
N LEU A 32 18.77 -8.95 -6.41
CA LEU A 32 18.46 -8.86 -4.97
C LEU A 32 17.42 -7.78 -4.71
N TRP A 33 17.59 -6.58 -5.28
CA TRP A 33 16.62 -5.49 -5.16
C TRP A 33 15.26 -5.93 -5.68
N THR A 34 15.20 -6.52 -6.89
CA THR A 34 13.96 -7.00 -7.51
C THR A 34 13.19 -7.98 -6.63
N VAL A 35 13.89 -8.95 -6.02
CA VAL A 35 13.25 -9.92 -5.11
C VAL A 35 12.76 -9.26 -3.83
N MET A 36 13.55 -8.37 -3.25
CA MET A 36 13.20 -7.69 -2.00
C MET A 36 12.02 -6.72 -2.21
N ASP A 37 12.00 -5.97 -3.31
CA ASP A 37 10.89 -5.09 -3.67
C ASP A 37 9.61 -5.88 -3.96
N ALA A 38 9.70 -7.00 -4.69
CA ALA A 38 8.55 -7.90 -4.91
C ALA A 38 7.95 -8.42 -3.59
N VAL A 39 8.78 -8.77 -2.61
CA VAL A 39 8.32 -9.13 -1.26
C VAL A 39 7.71 -7.93 -0.56
N GLY A 40 8.29 -6.74 -0.71
CA GLY A 40 7.79 -5.48 -0.17
C GLY A 40 6.36 -5.14 -0.59
N LYS A 41 5.97 -5.52 -1.82
CA LYS A 41 4.61 -5.34 -2.36
C LYS A 41 3.50 -6.04 -1.53
N LEU A 42 3.84 -6.95 -0.63
CA LEU A 42 2.90 -7.52 0.33
C LEU A 42 2.33 -6.47 1.30
N THR A 43 3.11 -5.46 1.65
CA THR A 43 2.82 -4.53 2.75
C THR A 43 1.55 -3.73 2.51
N GLY A 44 1.51 -2.94 1.43
CA GLY A 44 0.40 -2.02 1.13
C GLY A 44 -0.95 -2.74 1.07
N PRO A 45 -1.13 -3.74 0.18
CA PRO A 45 -2.40 -4.43 0.03
C PRO A 45 -2.90 -5.14 1.29
N ILE A 46 -2.01 -5.75 2.08
CA ILE A 46 -2.41 -6.35 3.37
C ILE A 46 -2.90 -5.26 4.31
N MET A 47 -2.23 -4.11 4.37
CA MET A 47 -2.63 -3.01 5.24
C MET A 47 -3.94 -2.35 4.77
N PHE A 48 -4.17 -2.25 3.46
CA PHE A 48 -5.43 -1.76 2.91
C PHE A 48 -6.60 -2.69 3.25
N TYR A 49 -6.39 -4.00 3.11
CA TYR A 49 -7.36 -5.00 3.53
C TYR A 49 -7.66 -4.89 5.04
N MET A 50 -6.62 -4.80 5.88
CA MET A 50 -6.77 -4.63 7.33
C MET A 50 -7.42 -3.30 7.70
N ALA A 51 -7.29 -2.26 6.89
CA ALA A 51 -7.97 -0.98 7.10
C ALA A 51 -9.49 -1.11 6.85
N VAL A 52 -9.89 -1.85 5.82
CA VAL A 52 -11.30 -2.18 5.55
C VAL A 52 -11.87 -3.05 6.70
N GLU A 53 -11.16 -4.09 7.12
CA GLU A 53 -11.53 -4.88 8.30
C GLU A 53 -11.71 -4.00 9.54
N GLY A 54 -10.76 -3.09 9.75
CA GLY A 54 -10.82 -2.13 10.86
C GLY A 54 -12.06 -1.23 10.79
N PHE A 55 -12.48 -0.81 9.60
CA PHE A 55 -13.70 -0.03 9.40
C PHE A 55 -14.93 -0.83 9.82
N HIS A 56 -15.05 -2.08 9.39
CA HIS A 56 -16.22 -2.93 9.68
C HIS A 56 -16.31 -3.38 11.15
N HIS A 57 -15.16 -3.50 11.83
CA HIS A 57 -15.12 -3.95 13.23
C HIS A 57 -14.99 -2.80 14.24
N THR A 58 -14.94 -1.53 13.82
CA THR A 58 -14.81 -0.41 14.76
C THR A 58 -16.14 -0.05 15.40
N ARG A 59 -16.14 0.21 16.72
CA ARG A 59 -17.32 0.76 17.42
C ARG A 59 -17.54 2.24 17.12
N SER A 60 -16.52 2.97 16.64
CA SER A 60 -16.60 4.40 16.37
C SER A 60 -15.68 4.77 15.22
N ILE A 61 -16.29 5.06 14.06
CA ILE A 61 -15.55 5.49 12.87
C ILE A 61 -14.83 6.84 13.10
N ARG A 62 -15.43 7.76 13.87
CA ARG A 62 -14.79 9.04 14.19
C ARG A 62 -13.46 8.84 14.93
N ARG A 63 -13.44 7.96 15.95
CA ARG A 63 -12.22 7.63 16.69
C ARG A 63 -11.21 6.87 15.83
N TYR A 64 -11.69 6.07 14.90
CA TYR A 64 -10.82 5.34 13.97
C TYR A 64 -10.13 6.31 13.00
N LEU A 65 -10.88 7.19 12.33
CA LEU A 65 -10.35 8.21 11.43
C LEU A 65 -9.42 9.20 12.17
N ALA A 66 -9.81 9.66 13.37
CA ALA A 66 -8.96 10.54 14.18
C ALA A 66 -7.60 9.88 14.50
N ARG A 67 -7.60 8.59 14.85
CA ARG A 67 -6.35 7.85 15.10
C ARG A 67 -5.50 7.75 13.84
N LEU A 68 -6.09 7.41 12.68
CA LEU A 68 -5.37 7.38 11.41
C LEU A 68 -4.76 8.75 11.08
N ALA A 69 -5.52 9.84 11.22
CA ALA A 69 -5.06 11.20 10.95
C ALA A 69 -3.90 11.61 11.90
N VAL A 70 -4.00 11.30 13.19
CA VAL A 70 -2.93 11.57 14.16
C VAL A 70 -1.66 10.83 13.77
N PHE A 71 -1.75 9.53 13.44
CA PHE A 71 -0.56 8.76 13.06
C PHE A 71 -0.04 9.09 11.67
N ALA A 72 -0.87 9.55 10.74
CA ALA A 72 -0.39 10.15 9.50
C ALA A 72 0.46 11.40 9.78
N GLY A 73 0.03 12.26 10.70
CA GLY A 73 0.81 13.42 11.13
C GLY A 73 2.10 13.05 11.87
N VAL A 74 2.04 12.11 12.82
CA VAL A 74 3.24 11.63 13.55
C VAL A 74 4.26 10.99 12.61
N SER A 75 3.80 10.29 11.58
CA SER A 75 4.67 9.62 10.61
C SER A 75 5.15 10.54 9.48
N TYR A 76 4.69 11.79 9.41
CA TYR A 76 4.99 12.69 8.30
C TYR A 76 6.48 12.99 8.21
N PHE A 77 7.09 13.53 9.27
CA PHE A 77 8.53 13.81 9.28
C PHE A 77 9.39 12.54 9.11
N PRO A 78 9.18 11.45 9.87
CA PRO A 78 9.91 10.19 9.64
C PRO A 78 9.86 9.68 8.20
N PHE A 79 8.70 9.80 7.54
CA PHE A 79 8.52 9.39 6.16
C PHE A 79 9.31 10.27 5.19
N LEU A 80 9.23 11.61 5.32
CA LEU A 80 9.98 12.53 4.47
C LEU A 80 11.48 12.35 4.64
N TYR A 81 11.94 12.21 5.89
CA TYR A 81 13.35 12.02 6.19
C TYR A 81 13.90 10.71 5.62
N PHE A 82 13.12 9.63 5.71
CA PHE A 82 13.43 8.35 5.07
C PHE A 82 13.49 8.48 3.54
N CYS A 83 12.47 9.07 2.90
CA CYS A 83 12.43 9.25 1.45
C CYS A 83 13.56 10.12 0.90
N ALA A 84 14.04 11.05 1.71
CA ALA A 84 15.20 11.92 1.42
C ALA A 84 16.55 11.28 1.80
N MET A 85 16.60 9.97 2.06
CA MET A 85 17.83 9.26 2.46
C MET A 85 18.56 9.93 3.64
N GLY A 86 17.78 10.46 4.60
CA GLY A 86 18.35 11.15 5.75
C GLY A 86 18.91 12.56 5.48
N GLN A 87 18.61 13.17 4.33
CA GLN A 87 19.07 14.50 3.92
C GLN A 87 17.91 15.50 4.01
N PRO A 88 17.85 16.35 5.06
CA PRO A 88 16.73 17.27 5.28
C PRO A 88 16.45 18.23 4.13
N GLU A 89 17.48 18.65 3.40
CA GLU A 89 17.40 19.53 2.23
C GLU A 89 16.73 18.92 1.00
N GLN A 90 16.62 17.59 0.96
CA GLN A 90 15.97 16.84 -0.12
C GLN A 90 14.55 16.42 0.22
N MET A 91 14.02 16.79 1.38
CA MET A 91 12.65 16.47 1.75
C MET A 91 11.64 17.22 0.86
N ASP A 92 10.74 16.46 0.24
CA ASP A 92 9.60 17.02 -0.50
C ASP A 92 8.38 17.14 0.42
N PRO A 93 8.01 18.37 0.84
CA PRO A 93 6.89 18.58 1.76
C PRO A 93 5.51 18.22 1.19
N LEU A 94 5.40 18.04 -0.12
CA LEU A 94 4.14 17.64 -0.75
C LEU A 94 3.92 16.14 -0.72
N ARG A 95 4.94 15.35 -0.42
CA ARG A 95 4.84 13.89 -0.36
C ARG A 95 4.26 13.46 0.98
N LEU A 96 3.17 12.69 0.94
CA LEU A 96 2.44 12.24 2.12
C LEU A 96 2.55 10.71 2.28
N ASN A 97 2.57 10.24 3.53
CA ASN A 97 2.78 8.83 3.83
C ASN A 97 1.55 7.95 3.57
N VAL A 98 1.74 6.62 3.59
CA VAL A 98 0.69 5.65 3.32
C VAL A 98 -0.50 5.72 4.31
N ILE A 99 -0.29 6.13 5.56
CA ILE A 99 -1.38 6.26 6.53
C ILE A 99 -2.35 7.37 6.12
N TYR A 100 -1.83 8.45 5.49
CA TYR A 100 -2.67 9.47 4.86
C TYR A 100 -3.57 8.86 3.77
N THR A 101 -3.00 8.10 2.83
CA THR A 101 -3.77 7.40 1.79
C THR A 101 -4.83 6.47 2.38
N ILE A 102 -4.47 5.69 3.40
CA ILE A 102 -5.40 4.82 4.14
C ILE A 102 -6.51 5.65 4.78
N SER A 103 -6.20 6.80 5.36
CA SER A 103 -7.20 7.67 6.01
C SER A 103 -8.25 8.15 5.01
N LEU A 104 -7.83 8.57 3.82
CA LEU A 104 -8.73 9.00 2.75
C LEU A 104 -9.55 7.82 2.19
N GLY A 105 -8.94 6.65 2.00
CA GLY A 105 -9.63 5.45 1.57
C GLY A 105 -10.72 5.03 2.57
N VAL A 106 -10.43 5.02 3.87
CA VAL A 106 -11.41 4.72 4.93
C VAL A 106 -12.50 5.80 5.00
N LEU A 107 -12.16 7.07 4.78
CA LEU A 107 -13.14 8.15 4.68
C LEU A 107 -14.07 7.97 3.46
N ALA A 108 -13.53 7.53 2.33
CA ALA A 108 -14.30 7.22 1.13
C ALA A 108 -15.28 6.06 1.37
N VAL A 109 -14.84 5.00 2.06
CA VAL A 109 -15.72 3.91 2.49
C VAL A 109 -16.89 4.44 3.35
N TRP A 110 -16.60 5.35 4.29
CA TRP A 110 -17.62 5.97 5.10
C TRP A 110 -18.60 6.84 4.27
N VAL A 111 -18.09 7.67 3.35
CA VAL A 111 -18.91 8.51 2.44
C VAL A 111 -19.82 7.62 1.58
N ARG A 112 -19.28 6.57 0.98
CA ARG A 112 -20.00 5.65 0.10
C ARG A 112 -21.23 5.02 0.79
N ARG A 113 -21.12 4.76 2.08
CA ARG A 113 -22.16 4.10 2.89
C ARG A 113 -23.19 5.08 3.47
N ARG A 114 -23.08 6.39 3.18
CA ARG A 114 -24.06 7.35 3.66
C ARG A 114 -25.32 7.38 2.79
N PRO A 115 -26.51 7.62 3.38
CA PRO A 115 -27.75 7.78 2.64
C PRO A 115 -27.85 9.17 1.99
N TRP A 116 -26.78 9.63 1.36
CA TRP A 116 -26.72 10.89 0.65
C TRP A 116 -27.07 10.70 -0.83
N PRO A 117 -27.53 11.76 -1.54
CA PRO A 117 -27.78 11.69 -2.97
C PRO A 117 -26.56 11.18 -3.75
N ALA A 118 -26.82 10.34 -4.76
CA ALA A 118 -25.74 9.72 -5.55
C ALA A 118 -24.75 10.74 -6.16
N PRO A 119 -25.21 11.87 -6.73
CA PRO A 119 -24.28 12.90 -7.25
C PRO A 119 -23.35 13.46 -6.17
N LEU A 120 -23.86 13.77 -4.98
CA LEU A 120 -23.05 14.27 -3.87
C LEU A 120 -21.99 13.24 -3.46
N ARG A 121 -22.36 11.96 -3.33
CA ARG A 121 -21.41 10.89 -3.02
C ARG A 121 -20.34 10.76 -4.10
N ALA A 122 -20.72 10.83 -5.37
CA ALA A 122 -19.78 10.75 -6.50
C ALA A 122 -18.77 11.90 -6.47
N VAL A 123 -19.23 13.14 -6.25
CA VAL A 123 -18.36 14.32 -6.15
C VAL A 123 -17.39 14.19 -4.97
N LEU A 124 -17.88 13.77 -3.80
CA LEU A 124 -17.02 13.57 -2.61
C LEU A 124 -15.99 12.47 -2.81
N LEU A 125 -16.37 11.35 -3.44
CA LEU A 125 -15.44 10.26 -3.75
C LEU A 125 -14.37 10.70 -4.73
N LEU A 126 -14.76 11.45 -5.78
CA LEU A 126 -13.80 12.01 -6.74
C LEU A 126 -12.83 12.99 -6.06
N LEU A 127 -13.34 13.89 -5.22
CA LEU A 127 -12.51 14.81 -4.45
C LEU A 127 -11.50 14.06 -3.56
N LEU A 128 -11.95 13.04 -2.83
CA LEU A 128 -11.07 12.23 -1.99
C LEU A 128 -10.03 11.45 -2.81
N ALA A 129 -10.40 10.97 -4.00
CA ALA A 129 -9.48 10.33 -4.94
C ALA A 129 -8.40 11.33 -5.41
N CYS A 130 -8.78 12.55 -5.79
CA CYS A 130 -7.83 13.61 -6.15
C CYS A 130 -6.90 13.97 -4.97
N LEU A 131 -7.45 14.11 -3.77
CA LEU A 131 -6.67 14.39 -2.56
C LEU A 131 -5.69 13.26 -2.20
N SER A 132 -5.95 12.04 -2.65
CA SER A 132 -5.03 10.92 -2.39
C SER A 132 -3.77 10.92 -3.26
N ILE A 133 -3.74 11.68 -4.35
CA ILE A 133 -2.63 11.69 -5.33
C ILE A 133 -1.26 11.94 -4.69
N PRO A 134 -1.06 12.93 -3.78
CA PRO A 134 0.24 13.17 -3.16
C PRO A 134 0.62 12.14 -2.09
N GLY A 135 -0.29 11.23 -1.75
CA GLY A 135 -0.04 10.17 -0.78
C GLY A 135 0.81 9.05 -1.36
N ASP A 136 1.59 8.42 -0.51
CA ASP A 136 2.24 7.15 -0.85
C ASP A 136 1.16 6.12 -1.23
N TRP A 137 1.36 5.39 -2.35
CA TRP A 137 0.36 4.61 -3.05
C TRP A 137 -0.78 5.42 -3.71
N GLY A 138 -0.92 6.70 -3.45
CA GLY A 138 -1.80 7.65 -4.12
C GLY A 138 -3.21 7.12 -4.43
N ILE A 139 -3.65 7.39 -5.65
CA ILE A 139 -4.97 6.96 -6.14
C ILE A 139 -5.14 5.43 -6.20
N TRP A 140 -4.06 4.69 -6.35
CA TRP A 140 -4.11 3.24 -6.44
C TRP A 140 -4.41 2.59 -5.09
N GLY A 141 -3.74 3.00 -4.02
CA GLY A 141 -4.04 2.56 -2.65
C GLY A 141 -5.46 2.94 -2.23
N PHE A 142 -5.89 4.17 -2.57
CA PHE A 142 -7.26 4.62 -2.39
C PHE A 142 -8.27 3.71 -3.11
N SER A 143 -8.04 3.40 -4.39
CA SER A 143 -8.92 2.56 -5.21
C SER A 143 -9.00 1.13 -4.69
N ILE A 144 -7.86 0.56 -4.25
CA ILE A 144 -7.82 -0.78 -3.65
C ILE A 144 -8.72 -0.83 -2.41
N ILE A 145 -8.62 0.17 -1.49
CA ILE A 145 -9.46 0.21 -0.28
C ILE A 145 -10.94 0.28 -0.64
N VAL A 146 -11.31 1.12 -1.60
CA VAL A 146 -12.71 1.29 -2.03
C VAL A 146 -13.26 0.01 -2.65
N VAL A 147 -12.47 -0.67 -3.49
CA VAL A 147 -12.87 -1.93 -4.14
C VAL A 147 -12.99 -3.07 -3.14
N LEU A 148 -12.04 -3.19 -2.20
CA LEU A 148 -12.09 -4.20 -1.14
C LEU A 148 -13.32 -4.04 -0.25
N ASP A 149 -13.73 -2.78 0.06
CA ASP A 149 -14.97 -2.52 0.79
C ASP A 149 -16.22 -2.74 -0.07
N PHE A 150 -16.15 -2.43 -1.37
CA PHE A 150 -17.32 -2.62 -2.26
C PHE A 150 -17.77 -4.08 -2.28
N TYR A 151 -16.82 -5.01 -2.31
CA TYR A 151 -17.05 -6.45 -2.30
C TYR A 151 -16.83 -7.09 -0.93
N TYR A 152 -16.97 -6.31 0.16
CA TYR A 152 -16.72 -6.81 1.51
C TYR A 152 -17.55 -8.06 1.83
N GLY A 153 -16.87 -9.10 2.32
CA GLY A 153 -17.46 -10.41 2.63
C GLY A 153 -17.45 -11.41 1.47
N ASP A 154 -17.10 -10.99 0.26
CA ASP A 154 -16.94 -11.85 -0.92
C ASP A 154 -15.49 -11.79 -1.44
N PHE A 155 -14.65 -12.67 -0.92
CA PHE A 155 -13.23 -12.70 -1.28
C PHE A 155 -12.98 -12.88 -2.77
N ARG A 156 -13.83 -13.65 -3.48
CA ARG A 156 -13.67 -13.87 -4.93
C ARG A 156 -13.79 -12.56 -5.69
N ASN A 157 -14.83 -11.79 -5.41
CA ASN A 157 -15.05 -10.50 -6.05
C ASN A 157 -14.08 -9.43 -5.55
N GLN A 158 -13.65 -9.48 -4.27
CA GLN A 158 -12.54 -8.65 -3.77
C GLN A 158 -11.24 -8.90 -4.55
N ALA A 159 -10.87 -10.18 -4.73
CA ALA A 159 -9.66 -10.56 -5.47
C ALA A 159 -9.75 -10.15 -6.95
N PHE A 160 -10.90 -10.32 -7.59
CA PHE A 160 -11.13 -9.88 -8.96
C PHE A 160 -10.99 -8.36 -9.10
N GLY A 161 -11.70 -7.60 -8.29
CA GLY A 161 -11.65 -6.13 -8.33
C GLY A 161 -10.26 -5.59 -7.98
N TYR A 162 -9.60 -6.17 -6.98
CA TYR A 162 -8.20 -5.88 -6.65
C TYR A 162 -7.28 -6.12 -7.85
N THR A 163 -7.39 -7.29 -8.50
CA THR A 163 -6.59 -7.62 -9.68
C THR A 163 -6.77 -6.60 -10.80
N LEU A 164 -8.00 -6.16 -11.07
CA LEU A 164 -8.24 -5.11 -12.07
C LEU A 164 -7.52 -3.81 -11.71
N VAL A 165 -7.61 -3.35 -10.46
CA VAL A 165 -6.90 -2.13 -10.03
C VAL A 165 -5.40 -2.29 -10.20
N VAL A 166 -4.83 -3.43 -9.79
CA VAL A 166 -3.39 -3.69 -9.88
C VAL A 166 -2.91 -3.73 -11.33
N LEU A 167 -3.65 -4.37 -12.23
CA LEU A 167 -3.30 -4.41 -13.67
C LEU A 167 -3.13 -3.00 -14.27
N PHE A 168 -3.96 -2.03 -13.84
CA PHE A 168 -3.84 -0.64 -14.27
C PHE A 168 -2.77 0.14 -13.49
N ALA A 169 -2.60 -0.17 -12.20
CA ALA A 169 -1.71 0.58 -11.31
C ALA A 169 -0.22 0.38 -11.63
N VAL A 170 0.18 -0.87 -11.88
CA VAL A 170 1.60 -1.24 -11.96
C VAL A 170 2.07 -1.51 -13.37
N ASN A 171 1.33 -1.00 -14.37
CA ASN A 171 1.67 -1.16 -15.77
C ASN A 171 1.96 -2.62 -16.19
N THR A 172 1.33 -3.59 -15.51
CA THR A 172 1.48 -5.03 -15.81
C THR A 172 1.07 -5.33 -17.25
N VAL A 173 0.17 -4.50 -17.80
CA VAL A 173 -0.24 -4.62 -19.21
C VAL A 173 0.94 -4.43 -20.14
N SER A 174 1.87 -3.50 -19.87
CA SER A 174 3.05 -3.30 -20.72
C SER A 174 4.05 -4.46 -20.66
N LEU A 175 4.17 -5.14 -19.51
CA LEU A 175 4.96 -6.38 -19.41
C LEU A 175 4.43 -7.47 -20.37
N LEU A 176 3.11 -7.53 -20.54
CA LEU A 176 2.47 -8.52 -21.41
C LEU A 176 2.45 -8.08 -22.88
N THR A 177 2.30 -6.78 -23.14
CA THR A 177 2.12 -6.22 -24.49
C THR A 177 3.40 -5.64 -25.08
N GLY A 178 4.41 -5.35 -24.29
CA GLY A 178 5.67 -4.75 -24.73
C GLY A 178 6.34 -5.52 -25.87
N PRO A 179 6.57 -6.84 -25.77
CA PRO A 179 7.16 -7.62 -26.85
C PRO A 179 6.30 -7.60 -28.13
N ALA A 180 4.98 -7.63 -28.00
CA ALA A 180 4.08 -7.57 -29.15
C ALA A 180 4.11 -6.18 -29.80
N TYR A 181 4.14 -5.13 -29.00
CA TYR A 181 4.28 -3.74 -29.46
C TYR A 181 5.59 -3.53 -30.24
N ASP A 182 6.72 -3.98 -29.67
CA ASP A 182 8.04 -3.84 -30.28
C ASP A 182 8.11 -4.58 -31.63
N LEU A 183 7.58 -5.79 -31.68
CA LEU A 183 7.55 -6.58 -32.92
C LEU A 183 6.69 -5.91 -33.99
N LEU A 184 5.55 -5.34 -33.62
CA LEU A 184 4.59 -4.76 -34.57
C LEU A 184 4.99 -3.35 -35.04
N TYR A 185 5.58 -2.53 -34.16
CA TYR A 185 5.81 -1.10 -34.43
C TYR A 185 7.29 -0.73 -34.56
N LEU A 186 8.20 -1.43 -33.89
CA LEU A 186 9.62 -1.15 -33.94
C LEU A 186 10.40 -2.10 -34.88
N GLY A 187 9.73 -3.15 -35.40
CA GLY A 187 10.31 -4.10 -36.33
C GLY A 187 11.35 -5.05 -35.72
N GLY A 188 11.47 -5.10 -34.41
CA GLY A 188 12.37 -5.98 -33.68
C GLY A 188 12.10 -5.99 -32.18
N LEU A 189 12.56 -7.03 -31.49
CA LEU A 189 12.40 -7.14 -30.03
C LEU A 189 13.48 -6.31 -29.32
N SER A 190 13.10 -5.59 -28.29
CA SER A 190 14.02 -4.98 -27.31
C SER A 190 14.80 -6.05 -26.54
N SER A 191 15.77 -5.63 -25.74
CA SER A 191 16.52 -6.57 -24.91
C SER A 191 15.59 -7.29 -23.91
N PRO A 192 15.81 -8.59 -23.64
CA PRO A 192 15.05 -9.29 -22.60
C PRO A 192 15.08 -8.58 -21.23
N ALA A 193 16.16 -7.84 -20.93
CA ALA A 193 16.29 -7.07 -19.72
C ALA A 193 15.27 -5.92 -19.66
N ASP A 194 14.95 -5.29 -20.79
CA ASP A 194 13.96 -4.20 -20.85
C ASP A 194 12.55 -4.69 -20.53
N TYR A 195 12.21 -5.91 -20.93
CA TYR A 195 10.92 -6.53 -20.60
C TYR A 195 10.82 -6.98 -19.14
N LEU A 196 11.97 -7.22 -18.48
CA LEU A 196 11.99 -7.59 -17.06
C LEU A 196 11.92 -6.36 -16.14
N LEU A 197 12.04 -5.15 -16.67
CA LEU A 197 11.81 -3.94 -15.89
C LEU A 197 10.36 -3.91 -15.37
N GLY A 198 10.21 -3.86 -14.06
CA GLY A 198 8.90 -3.86 -13.42
C GLY A 198 8.36 -5.25 -13.08
N VAL A 199 9.15 -6.34 -13.29
CA VAL A 199 8.75 -7.71 -12.91
C VAL A 199 8.49 -7.84 -11.41
N GLU A 200 9.14 -7.03 -10.58
CA GLU A 200 8.90 -6.94 -9.14
C GLU A 200 7.45 -6.56 -8.81
N ASN A 201 6.79 -5.84 -9.72
CA ASN A 201 5.38 -5.48 -9.55
C ASN A 201 4.42 -6.68 -9.56
N LEU A 202 4.85 -7.83 -10.07
CA LEU A 202 4.10 -9.08 -9.93
C LEU A 202 3.95 -9.49 -8.46
N GLY A 203 4.82 -9.00 -7.58
CA GLY A 203 4.69 -9.13 -6.13
C GLY A 203 3.37 -8.60 -5.58
N MET A 204 2.70 -7.68 -6.29
CA MET A 204 1.36 -7.19 -5.94
C MET A 204 0.29 -8.29 -5.89
N PHE A 205 0.49 -9.43 -6.56
CA PHE A 205 -0.46 -10.54 -6.51
C PHE A 205 -0.23 -11.49 -5.33
N LEU A 206 0.95 -11.45 -4.69
CA LEU A 206 1.27 -12.28 -3.52
C LEU A 206 0.30 -12.08 -2.34
N PRO A 207 -0.17 -10.85 -2.03
CA PRO A 207 -1.14 -10.63 -0.95
C PRO A 207 -2.40 -11.47 -1.09
N LEU A 208 -2.90 -11.71 -2.32
CA LEU A 208 -4.11 -12.51 -2.54
C LEU A 208 -3.97 -13.94 -2.03
N LEU A 209 -2.76 -14.51 -2.15
CA LEU A 209 -2.47 -15.86 -1.64
C LEU A 209 -2.60 -15.92 -0.12
N LEU A 210 -2.17 -14.88 0.60
CA LEU A 210 -2.23 -14.80 2.05
C LEU A 210 -3.62 -14.42 2.55
N LEU A 211 -4.26 -13.44 1.91
CA LEU A 211 -5.58 -12.94 2.29
C LEU A 211 -6.66 -14.02 2.13
N ARG A 212 -6.49 -14.96 1.21
CA ARG A 212 -7.38 -16.12 1.05
C ARG A 212 -7.48 -16.97 2.33
N TYR A 213 -6.42 -17.00 3.13
CA TYR A 213 -6.36 -17.79 4.35
C TYR A 213 -6.71 -17.00 5.61
N TYR A 214 -7.11 -15.73 5.45
CA TYR A 214 -7.58 -14.92 6.57
C TYR A 214 -8.86 -15.50 7.17
N ASP A 215 -8.87 -15.69 8.48
CA ASP A 215 -9.96 -16.36 9.21
C ASP A 215 -10.92 -15.41 9.93
N GLY A 216 -10.76 -14.11 9.77
CA GLY A 216 -11.58 -13.09 10.41
C GLY A 216 -11.23 -12.83 11.89
N THR A 217 -10.26 -13.56 12.47
CA THR A 217 -9.89 -13.40 13.87
C THR A 217 -8.84 -12.30 14.08
N ARG A 218 -8.82 -11.71 15.29
CA ARG A 218 -7.81 -10.72 15.66
C ARG A 218 -6.41 -11.32 15.90
N GLY A 219 -6.35 -12.58 16.35
CA GLY A 219 -5.12 -13.26 16.73
C GLY A 219 -4.56 -12.85 18.09
N THR A 220 -5.00 -11.75 18.68
CA THR A 220 -4.68 -11.34 20.05
C THR A 220 -5.70 -10.35 20.59
N ASP A 221 -6.04 -10.47 21.85
CA ASP A 221 -6.87 -9.48 22.57
C ASP A 221 -6.03 -8.43 23.34
N ARG A 222 -4.72 -8.60 23.33
CA ARG A 222 -3.80 -7.68 24.04
C ARG A 222 -3.76 -6.32 23.36
N PRO A 223 -3.71 -5.21 24.12
CA PRO A 223 -3.68 -3.85 23.57
C PRO A 223 -2.52 -3.57 22.62
N TRP A 224 -1.35 -4.19 22.82
CA TRP A 224 -0.18 -3.98 21.98
C TRP A 224 -0.39 -4.37 20.52
N GLY A 225 -1.17 -5.44 20.22
CA GLY A 225 -1.45 -5.86 18.84
C GLY A 225 -2.19 -4.79 18.02
N LYS A 226 -2.88 -3.86 18.70
CA LYS A 226 -3.52 -2.70 18.05
C LYS A 226 -2.52 -1.59 17.74
N TRP A 227 -1.53 -1.35 18.62
CA TRP A 227 -0.60 -0.23 18.51
C TRP A 227 0.67 -0.57 17.74
N LEU A 228 0.96 -1.87 17.59
CA LEU A 228 2.18 -2.37 16.96
C LEU A 228 2.49 -1.67 15.63
N PHE A 229 1.54 -1.66 14.70
CA PHE A 229 1.76 -1.04 13.39
C PHE A 229 1.92 0.48 13.49
N TYR A 230 1.09 1.13 14.30
CA TYR A 230 1.12 2.58 14.41
C TYR A 230 2.45 3.12 14.98
N LEU A 231 3.02 2.41 15.94
CA LEU A 231 4.31 2.80 16.55
C LEU A 231 5.49 2.34 15.69
N PHE A 232 5.39 1.14 15.13
CA PHE A 232 6.46 0.59 14.31
C PHE A 232 6.71 1.43 13.05
N TYR A 233 5.65 1.86 12.37
CA TYR A 233 5.76 2.56 11.10
C TYR A 233 6.62 3.84 11.17
N PRO A 234 6.36 4.83 12.03
CA PRO A 234 7.24 6.00 12.13
C PRO A 234 8.63 5.66 12.70
N ALA A 235 8.72 4.71 13.63
CA ALA A 235 9.98 4.37 14.28
C ALA A 235 11.00 3.75 13.31
N HIS A 236 10.59 2.77 12.50
CA HIS A 236 11.52 2.13 11.56
C HIS A 236 11.93 3.06 10.41
N LEU A 237 11.02 3.94 9.94
CA LEU A 237 11.34 4.94 8.92
C LEU A 237 12.39 5.93 9.44
N LEU A 238 12.21 6.42 10.66
CA LEU A 238 13.18 7.31 11.29
C LEU A 238 14.54 6.61 11.46
N LEU A 239 14.53 5.36 11.92
CA LEU A 239 15.75 4.56 12.07
C LEU A 239 16.48 4.39 10.74
N LEU A 240 15.78 4.01 9.70
CA LEU A 240 16.39 3.81 8.36
C LEU A 240 16.89 5.12 7.77
N GLY A 241 16.16 6.24 7.93
CA GLY A 241 16.62 7.55 7.51
C GLY A 241 17.89 7.99 8.25
N LEU A 242 17.99 7.72 9.58
CA LEU A 242 19.21 7.98 10.35
C LEU A 242 20.37 7.10 9.91
N LEU A 243 20.12 5.82 9.65
CA LEU A 243 21.16 4.92 9.13
C LEU A 243 21.63 5.33 7.73
N ALA A 244 20.72 5.75 6.85
CA ALA A 244 21.08 6.30 5.55
C ALA A 244 21.96 7.54 5.68
N HIS A 245 21.60 8.48 6.52
CA HIS A 245 22.38 9.71 6.79
C HIS A 245 23.80 9.44 7.28
N ILE A 246 23.99 8.36 8.05
CA ILE A 246 25.31 8.04 8.65
C ILE A 246 26.17 7.22 7.68
N LEU A 247 25.55 6.36 6.84
CA LEU A 247 26.27 5.35 6.05
C LEU A 247 26.42 5.70 4.56
N LEU A 248 25.59 6.60 4.04
CA LEU A 248 25.60 7.01 2.63
C LEU A 248 26.04 8.47 2.48
#